data_a11ce374e4a455fde165660066fa8a6e
#
_entry.id   a11ce374e4a455fde165660066fa8a6e
#
_cell.length_a   1.000
_cell.length_b   1.000
_cell.length_c   1.000
_cell.angle_alpha   90.00
_cell.angle_beta   90.00
_cell.angle_gamma   90.00
#
_symmetry.space_group_name_H-M   'P 1'
#
loop_
_entity.id
_entity.type
_entity.pdbx_description
1 polymer ?
#
loop_
_entity_poly.entity_id
_entity_poly.type
_entity_poly.pdbx_seq_one_letter_code
_entity_poly.pdbx_strand_id
1 'polypeptide(L)'
;GGVRSALFYWLYSNNQKGNFYLRIDDTAKVRSKEEYRKQIIESLQWIGINHDGQEYIQSQKINDHIKVANELLKKGNAYKCYCSNEEIEEQKKRAKQKKIPYVYDRKWRDKNESEAPNNIKPVIRFKSKVTGKSVLKDLVQGNVEIENNTIEDFVILRNDGTPTYNLS
;
A
#
# COMPACT_ATOMS: atom_id res chain seq x y z
N GLY A 1 15.27 -8.94 10.72
CA GLY A 1 14.65 -7.70 11.13
C GLY A 1 13.28 -7.78 11.78
N GLY A 2 12.36 -8.67 11.36
CA GLY A 2 10.96 -8.64 11.81
C GLY A 2 10.75 -8.77 13.32
N VAL A 3 11.46 -9.68 13.97
CA VAL A 3 11.38 -9.90 15.42
C VAL A 3 11.76 -8.65 16.22
N ARG A 4 12.82 -7.93 15.82
CA ARG A 4 13.24 -6.68 16.48
C ARG A 4 12.15 -5.61 16.39
N SER A 5 11.55 -5.44 15.22
CA SER A 5 10.47 -4.47 15.02
C SER A 5 9.24 -4.84 15.86
N ALA A 6 8.87 -6.13 15.87
CA ALA A 6 7.76 -6.62 16.69
C ALA A 6 7.99 -6.36 18.18
N LEU A 7 9.23 -6.55 18.68
CA LEU A 7 9.58 -6.27 20.06
C LEU A 7 9.38 -4.79 20.42
N PHE A 8 9.81 -3.86 19.56
CA PHE A 8 9.61 -2.44 19.80
C PHE A 8 8.13 -2.06 19.83
N TYR A 9 7.33 -2.57 18.89
CA TYR A 9 5.90 -2.28 18.85
C TYR A 9 5.17 -2.88 20.06
N TRP A 10 5.52 -4.09 20.46
CA TRP A 10 4.96 -4.75 21.62
C TRP A 10 5.29 -4.00 22.92
N LEU A 11 6.56 -3.61 23.13
CA LEU A 11 6.98 -2.82 24.29
C LEU A 11 6.27 -1.46 24.33
N TYR A 12 6.18 -0.78 23.19
CA TYR A 12 5.48 0.50 23.10
C TYR A 12 3.98 0.33 23.39
N SER A 13 3.33 -0.66 22.79
CA SER A 13 1.91 -0.96 23.05
C SER A 13 1.64 -1.22 24.52
N ASN A 14 2.43 -2.08 25.17
CA ASN A 14 2.29 -2.37 26.60
C ASN A 14 2.52 -1.13 27.47
N ASN A 15 3.52 -0.33 27.17
CA ASN A 15 3.79 0.92 27.90
C ASN A 15 2.62 1.91 27.80
N GLN A 16 1.96 1.97 26.64
CA GLN A 16 0.79 2.84 26.41
C GLN A 16 -0.54 2.19 26.85
N LYS A 17 -0.52 0.99 27.45
CA LYS A 17 -1.72 0.19 27.79
C LYS A 17 -2.65 -0.03 26.59
N GLY A 18 -2.06 -0.15 25.41
CA GLY A 18 -2.73 -0.44 24.14
C GLY A 18 -2.73 -1.92 23.82
N ASN A 19 -3.25 -2.25 22.64
CA ASN A 19 -3.28 -3.62 22.12
C ASN A 19 -2.20 -3.81 21.06
N PHE A 20 -1.64 -5.01 20.99
CA PHE A 20 -0.69 -5.43 19.98
C PHE A 20 -1.30 -6.49 19.08
N TYR A 21 -1.63 -6.12 17.83
CA TYR A 21 -2.21 -7.04 16.85
C TYR A 21 -1.17 -7.52 15.86
N LEU A 22 -1.32 -8.78 15.41
CA LEU A 22 -0.47 -9.37 14.37
C LEU A 22 -1.22 -9.39 13.04
N ARG A 23 -0.65 -8.74 12.00
CA ARG A 23 -1.12 -8.82 10.62
C ARG A 23 -0.12 -9.59 9.76
N ILE A 24 -0.60 -10.57 9.03
CA ILE A 24 0.15 -11.36 8.07
C ILE A 24 -0.14 -10.82 6.67
N ASP A 25 0.85 -10.21 6.04
CA ASP A 25 0.77 -9.64 4.71
C ASP A 25 1.14 -10.71 3.66
N ASP A 26 0.19 -11.57 3.34
CA ASP A 26 0.34 -12.75 2.49
C ASP A 26 -0.10 -12.50 1.02
N THR A 27 -0.09 -11.27 0.55
CA THR A 27 -0.54 -10.91 -0.82
C THR A 27 0.37 -11.42 -1.93
N ALA A 28 1.61 -11.77 -1.62
CA ALA A 28 2.56 -12.37 -2.57
C ALA A 28 2.42 -13.90 -2.60
N LYS A 29 1.41 -14.43 -3.30
CA LYS A 29 1.06 -15.87 -3.34
C LYS A 29 2.25 -16.83 -3.54
N VAL A 30 3.26 -16.44 -4.32
CA VAL A 30 4.45 -17.28 -4.60
C VAL A 30 5.38 -17.39 -3.38
N ARG A 31 5.40 -16.37 -2.51
CA ARG A 31 6.30 -16.26 -1.36
C ARG A 31 5.63 -16.52 -0.02
N SER A 32 4.30 -16.54 0.01
CA SER A 32 3.51 -16.66 1.23
C SER A 32 3.03 -18.09 1.38
N LYS A 33 3.73 -18.86 2.21
CA LYS A 33 3.39 -20.25 2.55
C LYS A 33 2.94 -20.32 4.00
N GLU A 34 2.01 -21.23 4.30
CA GLU A 34 1.50 -21.45 5.65
C GLU A 34 2.59 -21.81 6.67
N GLU A 35 3.64 -22.52 6.23
CA GLU A 35 4.80 -22.83 7.05
C GLU A 35 5.52 -21.59 7.58
N TYR A 36 5.64 -20.54 6.74
CA TYR A 36 6.28 -19.27 7.15
C TYR A 36 5.41 -18.48 8.15
N ARG A 37 4.09 -18.54 7.99
CA ARG A 37 3.16 -17.97 8.98
C ARG A 37 3.35 -18.61 10.34
N LYS A 38 3.35 -19.95 10.40
CA LYS A 38 3.59 -20.70 11.65
C LYS A 38 4.92 -20.33 12.27
N GLN A 39 5.99 -20.30 11.47
CA GLN A 39 7.33 -19.95 11.93
C GLN A 39 7.39 -18.53 12.52
N ILE A 40 6.68 -17.56 11.95
CA ILE A 40 6.58 -16.18 12.49
C ILE A 40 5.93 -16.22 13.87
N ILE A 41 4.79 -16.90 14.01
CA ILE A 41 4.05 -17.00 15.27
C ILE A 41 4.90 -17.69 16.34
N GLU A 42 5.47 -18.84 16.02
CA GLU A 42 6.35 -19.59 16.93
C GLU A 42 7.57 -18.77 17.37
N SER A 43 8.17 -18.00 16.44
CA SER A 43 9.30 -17.13 16.75
C SER A 43 8.91 -16.00 17.72
N LEU A 44 7.73 -15.41 17.56
CA LEU A 44 7.22 -14.39 18.47
C LEU A 44 6.94 -14.98 19.86
N GLN A 45 6.28 -16.14 19.91
CA GLN A 45 6.00 -16.84 21.15
C GLN A 45 7.27 -17.25 21.89
N TRP A 46 8.29 -17.72 21.17
CA TRP A 46 9.57 -18.11 21.73
C TRP A 46 10.27 -16.97 22.48
N ILE A 47 10.13 -15.72 22.03
CA ILE A 47 10.68 -14.55 22.71
C ILE A 47 9.69 -13.91 23.69
N GLY A 48 8.56 -14.56 23.96
CA GLY A 48 7.54 -14.08 24.91
C GLY A 48 6.63 -12.99 24.41
N ILE A 49 6.60 -12.71 23.10
CA ILE A 49 5.68 -11.74 22.49
C ILE A 49 4.38 -12.43 22.10
N ASN A 50 3.30 -12.08 22.80
CA ASN A 50 1.95 -12.51 22.45
C ASN A 50 1.18 -11.33 21.83
N HIS A 51 0.38 -11.62 20.81
CA HIS A 51 -0.53 -10.66 20.22
C HIS A 51 -1.94 -10.79 20.79
N ASP A 52 -2.69 -9.71 20.76
CA ASP A 52 -4.09 -9.68 21.18
C ASP A 52 -4.99 -10.15 20.03
N GLY A 53 -6.02 -10.93 20.36
CA GLY A 53 -7.00 -11.42 19.40
C GLY A 53 -6.44 -12.41 18.40
N GLN A 54 -7.12 -12.56 17.27
CA GLN A 54 -6.71 -13.43 16.17
C GLN A 54 -5.79 -12.69 15.19
N GLU A 55 -4.95 -13.45 14.48
CA GLU A 55 -4.11 -12.87 13.42
C GLU A 55 -4.98 -12.30 12.29
N TYR A 56 -4.57 -11.17 11.78
CA TYR A 56 -5.20 -10.52 10.65
C TYR A 56 -4.52 -10.99 9.36
N ILE A 57 -5.17 -11.87 8.61
CA ILE A 57 -4.63 -12.40 7.35
C ILE A 57 -5.14 -11.54 6.21
N GLN A 58 -4.25 -10.85 5.53
CA GLN A 58 -4.56 -9.85 4.53
C GLN A 58 -5.33 -10.43 3.33
N SER A 59 -4.95 -11.64 2.86
CA SER A 59 -5.63 -12.31 1.75
C SER A 59 -7.10 -12.64 2.02
N GLN A 60 -7.49 -12.81 3.28
CA GLN A 60 -8.89 -13.06 3.67
C GLN A 60 -9.77 -11.80 3.60
N LYS A 61 -9.15 -10.62 3.46
CA LYS A 61 -9.83 -9.31 3.43
C LYS A 61 -9.88 -8.68 2.04
N ILE A 62 -9.60 -9.45 1.00
CA ILE A 62 -9.58 -8.94 -0.40
C ILE A 62 -10.91 -8.27 -0.77
N ASN A 63 -12.05 -8.85 -0.40
CA ASN A 63 -13.37 -8.27 -0.71
C ASN A 63 -13.59 -6.93 0.00
N ASP A 64 -13.12 -6.78 1.23
CA ASP A 64 -13.21 -5.53 1.98
C ASP A 64 -12.35 -4.46 1.30
N HIS A 65 -11.13 -4.81 0.86
CA HIS A 65 -10.24 -3.91 0.13
C HIS A 65 -10.84 -3.47 -1.21
N ILE A 66 -11.42 -4.40 -1.98
CA ILE A 66 -12.12 -4.08 -3.24
C ILE A 66 -13.28 -3.12 -3.00
N LYS A 67 -14.06 -3.35 -1.93
CA LYS A 67 -15.15 -2.46 -1.55
C LYS A 67 -14.66 -1.04 -1.28
N VAL A 68 -13.59 -0.89 -0.49
CA VAL A 68 -12.99 0.41 -0.19
C VAL A 68 -12.46 1.09 -1.46
N ALA A 69 -11.79 0.36 -2.36
CA ALA A 69 -11.31 0.91 -3.64
C ALA A 69 -12.48 1.48 -4.48
N ASN A 70 -13.60 0.75 -4.54
CA ASN A 70 -14.79 1.19 -5.26
C ASN A 70 -15.48 2.39 -4.58
N GLU A 71 -15.47 2.46 -3.26
CA GLU A 71 -15.96 3.64 -2.53
C GLU A 71 -15.10 4.88 -2.82
N LEU A 72 -13.77 4.73 -2.87
CA LEU A 72 -12.86 5.82 -3.25
C LEU A 72 -13.12 6.30 -4.68
N LEU A 73 -13.38 5.39 -5.62
CA LEU A 73 -13.78 5.74 -6.99
C LEU A 73 -15.09 6.55 -6.99
N LYS A 74 -16.12 6.08 -6.29
CA LYS A 74 -17.43 6.76 -6.23
C LYS A 74 -17.33 8.17 -5.62
N LYS A 75 -16.43 8.35 -4.65
CA LYS A 75 -16.17 9.64 -3.99
C LYS A 75 -15.24 10.57 -4.79
N GLY A 76 -14.72 10.14 -5.93
CA GLY A 76 -13.74 10.89 -6.72
C GLY A 76 -12.34 10.97 -6.10
N ASN A 77 -12.06 10.17 -5.06
CA ASN A 77 -10.75 10.09 -4.41
C ASN A 77 -9.82 9.05 -5.05
N ALA A 78 -10.29 8.36 -6.07
CA ALA A 78 -9.53 7.46 -6.92
C ALA A 78 -10.03 7.58 -8.36
N TYR A 79 -9.28 7.03 -9.31
CA TYR A 79 -9.63 7.02 -10.72
C TYR A 79 -9.10 5.77 -11.43
N LYS A 80 -9.70 5.44 -12.56
CA LYS A 80 -9.25 4.37 -13.43
C LYS A 80 -8.10 4.84 -14.31
N CYS A 81 -7.02 4.10 -14.35
CA CYS A 81 -5.85 4.38 -15.16
C CYS A 81 -5.69 3.29 -16.22
N TYR A 82 -5.65 3.69 -17.48
CA TYR A 82 -5.54 2.83 -18.64
C TYR A 82 -4.16 2.93 -19.31
N CYS A 83 -3.12 3.29 -18.58
CA CYS A 83 -1.75 3.22 -19.09
C CYS A 83 -1.35 1.77 -19.30
N SER A 84 -0.71 1.49 -20.45
CA SER A 84 -0.10 0.18 -20.69
C SER A 84 1.19 -0.01 -19.88
N ASN A 85 1.63 -1.26 -19.75
CA ASN A 85 2.91 -1.55 -19.09
C ASN A 85 4.08 -0.90 -19.82
N GLU A 86 4.03 -0.87 -21.16
CA GLU A 86 5.05 -0.27 -22.02
C GLU A 86 5.17 1.24 -21.77
N GLU A 87 4.03 1.94 -21.68
CA GLU A 87 4.00 3.37 -21.35
C GLU A 87 4.64 3.65 -19.97
N ILE A 88 4.31 2.84 -18.97
CA ILE A 88 4.86 2.98 -17.62
C ILE A 88 6.38 2.72 -17.62
N GLU A 89 6.84 1.66 -18.29
CA GLU A 89 8.27 1.35 -18.38
C GLU A 89 9.04 2.43 -19.14
N GLU A 90 8.46 3.01 -20.18
CA GLU A 90 9.08 4.13 -20.88
C GLU A 90 9.22 5.37 -19.98
N GLN A 91 8.18 5.72 -19.21
CA GLN A 91 8.24 6.80 -18.23
C GLN A 91 9.36 6.56 -17.19
N LYS A 92 9.47 5.34 -16.66
CA LYS A 92 10.55 4.95 -15.73
C LYS A 92 11.93 5.09 -16.37
N LYS A 93 12.10 4.63 -17.62
CA LYS A 93 13.37 4.79 -18.36
C LYS A 93 13.75 6.26 -18.51
N ARG A 94 12.81 7.12 -18.91
CA ARG A 94 13.02 8.58 -19.02
C ARG A 94 13.43 9.21 -17.69
N ALA A 95 12.77 8.86 -16.58
CA ALA A 95 13.13 9.34 -15.26
C ALA A 95 14.55 8.90 -14.87
N LYS A 96 14.91 7.63 -15.12
CA LYS A 96 16.24 7.09 -14.87
C LYS A 96 17.34 7.82 -15.67
N GLN A 97 17.08 8.09 -16.96
CA GLN A 97 18.01 8.85 -17.82
C GLN A 97 18.25 10.27 -17.29
N LYS A 98 17.20 10.91 -16.76
CA LYS A 98 17.26 12.23 -16.15
C LYS A 98 17.80 12.22 -14.72
N LYS A 99 18.12 11.04 -14.15
CA LYS A 99 18.57 10.86 -12.76
C LYS A 99 17.61 11.48 -11.72
N ILE A 100 16.30 11.43 -12.00
CA ILE A 100 15.24 11.90 -11.10
C ILE A 100 14.40 10.71 -10.61
N PRO A 101 13.79 10.78 -9.43
CA PRO A 101 12.82 9.78 -8.98
C PRO A 101 11.67 9.67 -9.99
N TYR A 102 11.23 8.43 -10.24
CA TYR A 102 10.04 8.22 -11.04
C TYR A 102 8.80 8.61 -10.23
N VAL A 103 7.95 9.42 -10.82
CA VAL A 103 6.60 9.73 -10.34
C VAL A 103 5.65 9.55 -11.52
N TYR A 104 4.56 8.84 -11.32
CA TYR A 104 3.54 8.67 -12.36
C TYR A 104 3.00 10.02 -12.82
N ASP A 105 2.90 10.24 -14.12
CA ASP A 105 2.55 11.54 -14.77
C ASP A 105 1.09 11.97 -14.61
N ARG A 106 0.27 11.15 -13.95
CA ARG A 106 -1.17 11.41 -13.71
C ARG A 106 -1.99 11.53 -14.99
N LYS A 107 -1.53 10.94 -16.11
CA LYS A 107 -2.15 11.02 -17.44
C LYS A 107 -3.67 10.78 -17.43
N TRP A 108 -4.15 9.84 -16.59
CA TRP A 108 -5.56 9.43 -16.52
C TRP A 108 -6.34 10.08 -15.38
N ARG A 109 -5.71 10.96 -14.60
CA ARG A 109 -6.30 11.50 -13.38
C ARG A 109 -7.62 12.27 -13.61
N ASP A 110 -7.69 13.02 -14.70
CA ASP A 110 -8.82 13.89 -15.02
C ASP A 110 -9.40 13.60 -16.43
N LYS A 111 -9.04 12.47 -17.04
CA LYS A 111 -9.58 12.00 -18.31
C LYS A 111 -10.89 11.27 -18.13
N ASN A 112 -11.73 11.34 -19.18
CA ASN A 112 -12.97 10.60 -19.24
C ASN A 112 -12.71 9.13 -19.63
N GLU A 113 -13.49 8.21 -19.07
CA GLU A 113 -13.42 6.77 -19.43
C GLU A 113 -13.75 6.52 -20.91
N SER A 114 -14.51 7.41 -21.57
CA SER A 114 -14.79 7.31 -23.00
C SER A 114 -13.53 7.43 -23.89
N GLU A 115 -12.44 7.99 -23.37
CA GLU A 115 -11.14 8.06 -24.05
C GLU A 115 -10.30 6.78 -23.87
N ALA A 116 -10.81 5.80 -23.12
CA ALA A 116 -10.04 4.61 -22.79
C ALA A 116 -9.87 3.68 -24.00
N PRO A 117 -8.67 3.09 -24.18
CA PRO A 117 -8.49 2.07 -25.20
C PRO A 117 -9.28 0.80 -24.86
N ASN A 118 -9.94 0.22 -25.86
CA ASN A 118 -10.86 -0.93 -25.70
C ASN A 118 -10.22 -2.22 -25.18
N ASN A 119 -8.90 -2.33 -25.26
CA ASN A 119 -8.15 -3.57 -24.96
C ASN A 119 -7.36 -3.51 -23.66
N ILE A 120 -7.45 -2.43 -22.88
CA ILE A 120 -6.71 -2.29 -21.63
C ILE A 120 -7.68 -2.33 -20.45
N LYS A 121 -7.51 -3.33 -19.56
CA LYS A 121 -8.19 -3.34 -18.27
C LYS A 121 -7.52 -2.32 -17.34
N PRO A 122 -8.29 -1.41 -16.74
CA PRO A 122 -7.72 -0.37 -15.89
C PRO A 122 -7.19 -0.92 -14.57
N VAL A 123 -6.21 -0.21 -14.03
CA VAL A 123 -5.89 -0.25 -12.60
C VAL A 123 -6.60 0.92 -11.91
N ILE A 124 -6.85 0.80 -10.61
CA ILE A 124 -7.37 1.91 -9.82
C ILE A 124 -6.21 2.59 -9.11
N ARG A 125 -6.10 3.92 -9.30
CA ARG A 125 -5.10 4.75 -8.61
C ARG A 125 -5.76 5.66 -7.60
N PHE A 126 -5.11 5.83 -6.45
CA PHE A 126 -5.50 6.81 -5.45
C PHE A 126 -5.19 8.23 -5.95
N LYS A 127 -6.09 9.16 -5.68
CA LYS A 127 -5.95 10.58 -6.07
C LYS A 127 -5.21 11.33 -4.96
N SER A 128 -3.88 11.30 -4.98
CA SER A 128 -3.04 11.98 -3.99
C SER A 128 -3.18 13.50 -4.08
N LYS A 129 -2.98 14.20 -2.97
CA LYS A 129 -2.90 15.67 -2.99
C LYS A 129 -1.69 16.08 -3.84
N VAL A 130 -1.84 17.13 -4.65
CA VAL A 130 -0.76 17.61 -5.54
C VAL A 130 -0.17 18.94 -5.08
N THR A 131 -0.83 19.66 -4.19
CA THR A 131 -0.38 20.95 -3.66
C THR A 131 -0.20 20.92 -2.16
N GLY A 132 0.66 21.78 -1.63
CA GLY A 132 0.95 21.88 -0.20
C GLY A 132 1.84 20.75 0.30
N LYS A 133 1.88 20.58 1.61
CA LYS A 133 2.69 19.58 2.31
C LYS A 133 1.83 18.62 3.12
N SER A 134 2.26 17.38 3.23
CA SER A 134 1.79 16.43 4.22
C SER A 134 2.76 16.41 5.40
N VAL A 135 2.24 16.53 6.61
CA VAL A 135 3.05 16.53 7.84
C VAL A 135 2.72 15.28 8.64
N LEU A 136 3.74 14.46 8.88
CA LEU A 136 3.67 13.31 9.76
C LEU A 136 4.33 13.70 11.10
N LYS A 137 3.59 13.58 12.19
CA LYS A 137 4.15 13.72 13.55
C LYS A 137 4.75 12.38 13.97
N ASP A 138 6.03 12.19 13.67
CA ASP A 138 6.74 10.96 14.00
C ASP A 138 7.25 11.03 15.46
N LEU A 139 7.10 9.94 16.21
CA LEU A 139 7.47 9.90 17.63
C LEU A 139 8.99 9.87 17.85
N VAL A 140 9.77 9.51 16.83
CA VAL A 140 11.22 9.39 16.89
C VAL A 140 11.90 10.57 16.18
N GLN A 141 11.39 10.93 14.98
CA GLN A 141 12.00 11.97 14.13
C GLN A 141 11.35 13.35 14.30
N GLY A 142 10.25 13.44 15.07
CA GLY A 142 9.48 14.68 15.18
C GLY A 142 8.60 14.94 13.95
N ASN A 143 8.48 16.20 13.54
CA ASN A 143 7.67 16.54 12.37
C ASN A 143 8.44 16.24 11.08
N VAL A 144 7.92 15.30 10.29
CA VAL A 144 8.42 14.99 8.95
C VAL A 144 7.47 15.62 7.92
N GLU A 145 7.98 16.53 7.11
CA GLU A 145 7.21 17.21 6.05
C GLU A 145 7.58 16.63 4.69
N ILE A 146 6.56 16.37 3.87
CA ILE A 146 6.70 15.85 2.52
C ILE A 146 5.90 16.75 1.57
N GLU A 147 6.56 17.25 0.52
CA GLU A 147 5.87 18.00 -0.54
C GLU A 147 4.90 17.08 -1.28
N ASN A 148 3.63 17.44 -1.35
CA ASN A 148 2.58 16.59 -1.93
C ASN A 148 2.79 16.28 -3.41
N ASN A 149 3.45 17.16 -4.17
CA ASN A 149 3.77 16.94 -5.58
C ASN A 149 4.75 15.79 -5.82
N THR A 150 5.53 15.39 -4.80
CA THR A 150 6.45 14.26 -4.84
C THR A 150 5.77 12.91 -4.55
N ILE A 151 4.53 12.94 -4.04
CA ILE A 151 3.74 11.73 -3.76
C ILE A 151 3.01 11.34 -5.03
N GLU A 152 3.29 10.15 -5.56
CA GLU A 152 2.60 9.67 -6.76
C GLU A 152 1.14 9.25 -6.49
N ASP A 153 0.33 9.21 -7.54
CA ASP A 153 -0.97 8.56 -7.51
C ASP A 153 -0.74 7.04 -7.63
N PHE A 154 -0.51 6.39 -6.49
CA PHE A 154 -0.16 4.97 -6.47
C PHE A 154 -1.35 4.04 -6.80
N VAL A 155 -1.05 2.89 -7.37
CA VAL A 155 -2.05 1.87 -7.67
C VAL A 155 -2.54 1.26 -6.36
N ILE A 156 -3.87 1.26 -6.15
CA ILE A 156 -4.53 0.62 -5.01
C ILE A 156 -5.17 -0.72 -5.39
N LEU A 157 -5.65 -0.85 -6.64
CA LEU A 157 -6.21 -2.09 -7.17
C LEU A 157 -5.62 -2.39 -8.55
N ARG A 158 -5.14 -3.61 -8.75
CA ARG A 158 -4.58 -4.05 -10.02
C ARG A 158 -5.66 -4.37 -11.04
N ASN A 159 -5.29 -4.53 -12.29
CA ASN A 159 -6.20 -4.91 -13.38
C ASN A 159 -6.80 -6.32 -13.25
N ASP A 160 -6.20 -7.19 -12.46
CA ASP A 160 -6.73 -8.51 -12.11
C ASP A 160 -7.71 -8.47 -10.91
N GLY A 161 -7.97 -7.28 -10.36
CA GLY A 161 -8.84 -7.05 -9.20
C GLY A 161 -8.16 -7.30 -7.85
N THR A 162 -6.85 -7.57 -7.81
CA THR A 162 -6.15 -7.77 -6.54
C THR A 162 -5.68 -6.43 -5.94
N PRO A 163 -5.82 -6.23 -4.62
CA PRO A 163 -5.32 -5.03 -3.96
C PRO A 163 -3.79 -5.01 -3.94
N THR A 164 -3.23 -3.81 -3.89
CA THR A 164 -1.81 -3.60 -3.61
C THR A 164 -1.62 -3.42 -2.09
N TYR A 165 -0.37 -3.54 -1.63
CA TYR A 165 -0.05 -3.32 -0.22
C TYR A 165 -0.36 -1.88 0.26
N ASN A 166 -0.50 -0.92 -0.65
CA ASN A 166 -0.87 0.45 -0.31
C ASN A 166 -2.33 0.59 0.13
N LEU A 167 -3.19 -0.35 -0.26
CA LEU A 167 -4.61 -0.36 0.11
C LEU A 167 -4.88 -1.28 1.29
N SER A 168 -4.13 -2.35 1.39
CA SER A 168 -4.37 -3.46 2.31
C SER A 168 -3.65 -3.31 3.66
#